data_ef7ce5b18db95a642e164562d0d34722
#
_entry.id   ef7ce5b18db95a642e164562d0d34722
#
_cell.length_a   1.000
_cell.length_b   1.000
_cell.length_c   1.000
_cell.angle_alpha   90.00
_cell.angle_beta   90.00
_cell.angle_gamma   90.00
#
_symmetry.space_group_name_H-M   'P 1'
#
loop_
_entity.id
_entity.type
_entity.pdbx_description
1 polymer ?
#
loop_
_entity_poly.entity_id
_entity_poly.type
_entity_poly.pdbx_seq_one_letter_code
_entity_poly.pdbx_strand_id
1 'polypeptide(L)'
;MRDEFYFPSKDGNTEIHTIEWKPEGEVKAVLQICHGMVEYIKRYDEFAEFLCGKGFYVVGNDHLGHGKSVQAKSEYGFFSEKYGNACVIGDIHTLRQRTMKKYPNVPYFMLGHSMGSSLLRQYIQMYGKGLSGAIIMGAVADHKKATLVFGKRLCRLMAAGITEVILWII
;
A
#
# COMPACT_ATOMS: atom_id res chain seq x y z
N MET A 1 -10.01 -12.47 -12.39
CA MET A 1 -9.66 -11.65 -13.59
C MET A 1 -8.59 -10.63 -13.17
N ARG A 2 -7.54 -10.44 -13.98
CA ARG A 2 -6.43 -9.52 -13.73
C ARG A 2 -6.41 -8.42 -14.79
N ASP A 3 -6.35 -7.16 -14.38
CA ASP A 3 -6.27 -5.98 -15.26
C ASP A 3 -5.13 -5.05 -14.84
N GLU A 4 -4.61 -4.27 -15.78
CA GLU A 4 -3.59 -3.24 -15.55
C GLU A 4 -4.12 -1.87 -15.98
N PHE A 5 -3.76 -0.83 -15.22
CA PHE A 5 -4.07 0.56 -15.59
C PHE A 5 -3.02 1.51 -15.03
N TYR A 6 -3.09 2.77 -15.46
CA TYR A 6 -2.21 3.85 -15.01
C TYR A 6 -3.02 4.99 -14.43
N PHE A 7 -2.38 5.76 -13.55
CA PHE A 7 -2.91 7.04 -13.08
C PHE A 7 -1.76 8.02 -12.80
N PRO A 8 -2.00 9.36 -12.94
CA PRO A 8 -0.98 10.36 -12.72
C PRO A 8 -0.46 10.35 -11.28
N SER A 9 0.86 10.35 -11.11
CA SER A 9 1.53 10.48 -9.82
C SER A 9 1.37 11.87 -9.22
N LYS A 10 1.56 11.96 -7.91
CA LYS A 10 1.67 13.24 -7.19
C LYS A 10 2.97 13.99 -7.47
N ASP A 11 3.93 13.40 -8.16
CA ASP A 11 5.13 14.10 -8.64
C ASP A 11 4.82 15.03 -9.82
N GLY A 12 3.67 14.85 -10.48
CA GLY A 12 3.20 15.65 -11.61
C GLY A 12 3.76 15.25 -12.97
N ASN A 13 4.63 14.25 -13.05
CA ASN A 13 5.33 13.87 -14.28
C ASN A 13 5.17 12.40 -14.65
N THR A 14 4.99 11.51 -13.66
CA THR A 14 5.03 10.06 -13.85
C THR A 14 3.63 9.45 -13.86
N GLU A 15 3.41 8.48 -14.74
CA GLU A 15 2.23 7.62 -14.71
C GLU A 15 2.50 6.40 -13.83
N ILE A 16 1.67 6.21 -12.82
CA ILE A 16 1.78 5.10 -11.86
C ILE A 16 1.09 3.86 -12.40
N HIS A 17 1.88 2.84 -12.69
CA HIS A 17 1.39 1.52 -13.10
C HIS A 17 0.72 0.80 -11.94
N THR A 18 -0.42 0.20 -12.20
CA THR A 18 -1.26 -0.48 -11.21
C THR A 18 -1.76 -1.80 -11.76
N ILE A 19 -1.83 -2.80 -10.91
CA ILE A 19 -2.49 -4.07 -11.20
C ILE A 19 -3.64 -4.26 -10.23
N GLU A 20 -4.78 -4.71 -10.76
CA GLU A 20 -5.93 -5.15 -9.98
C GLU A 20 -6.27 -6.60 -10.31
N TRP A 21 -6.60 -7.37 -9.26
CA TRP A 21 -7.08 -8.74 -9.35
C TRP A 21 -8.49 -8.80 -8.77
N LYS A 22 -9.42 -9.29 -9.57
CA LYS A 22 -10.85 -9.32 -9.25
C LYS A 22 -11.30 -10.75 -8.93
N PRO A 23 -11.98 -11.00 -7.82
CA PRO A 23 -12.59 -12.30 -7.57
C PRO A 23 -13.73 -12.57 -8.57
N GLU A 24 -14.07 -13.83 -8.73
CA GLU A 24 -15.33 -14.23 -9.36
C GLU A 24 -16.45 -14.06 -8.33
N GLY A 25 -17.43 -13.20 -8.62
CA GLY A 25 -18.56 -12.96 -7.73
C GLY A 25 -18.39 -11.76 -6.80
N GLU A 26 -19.02 -11.81 -5.63
CA GLU A 26 -19.08 -10.71 -4.68
C GLU A 26 -17.72 -10.42 -4.05
N VAL A 27 -17.39 -9.13 -3.95
CA VAL A 27 -16.18 -8.65 -3.25
C VAL A 27 -16.46 -8.56 -1.76
N LYS A 28 -15.84 -9.44 -0.96
CA LYS A 28 -15.99 -9.50 0.50
C LYS A 28 -15.07 -8.53 1.23
N ALA A 29 -13.90 -8.27 0.67
CA ALA A 29 -12.90 -7.35 1.22
C ALA A 29 -11.96 -6.86 0.13
N VAL A 30 -11.29 -5.74 0.40
CA VAL A 30 -10.22 -5.19 -0.43
C VAL A 30 -8.89 -5.37 0.29
N LEU A 31 -7.85 -5.81 -0.43
CA LEU A 31 -6.47 -5.74 0.01
C LEU A 31 -5.66 -4.86 -0.96
N GLN A 32 -5.10 -3.76 -0.45
CA GLN A 32 -4.13 -2.95 -1.20
C GLN A 32 -2.71 -3.31 -0.75
N ILE A 33 -1.82 -3.59 -1.72
CA ILE A 33 -0.44 -4.01 -1.47
C ILE A 33 0.53 -2.87 -1.75
N CYS A 34 1.43 -2.61 -0.80
CA CYS A 34 2.58 -1.72 -0.90
C CYS A 34 3.85 -2.58 -0.93
N HIS A 35 4.48 -2.72 -2.08
CA HIS A 35 5.66 -3.58 -2.28
C HIS A 35 6.95 -3.00 -1.70
N GLY A 36 8.00 -3.81 -1.64
CA GLY A 36 9.33 -3.44 -1.12
C GLY A 36 10.23 -2.72 -2.15
N MET A 37 11.48 -2.44 -1.74
CA MET A 37 12.40 -1.60 -2.51
C MET A 37 12.86 -2.22 -3.84
N VAL A 38 13.21 -3.49 -3.86
CA VAL A 38 13.80 -4.15 -5.05
C VAL A 38 12.79 -5.13 -5.66
N GLU A 39 11.55 -4.68 -5.75
CA GLU A 39 10.46 -5.47 -6.30
C GLU A 39 9.43 -4.59 -7.00
N TYR A 40 8.37 -5.20 -7.48
CA TYR A 40 7.30 -4.57 -8.24
C TYR A 40 5.99 -5.33 -8.01
N ILE A 41 4.88 -4.69 -8.28
CA ILE A 41 3.56 -5.21 -7.89
C ILE A 41 3.21 -6.57 -8.52
N LYS A 42 3.67 -6.87 -9.73
CA LYS A 42 3.41 -8.15 -10.40
C LYS A 42 3.98 -9.37 -9.64
N ARG A 43 4.97 -9.18 -8.75
CA ARG A 43 5.48 -10.29 -7.91
C ARG A 43 4.42 -10.89 -6.99
N TYR A 44 3.33 -10.20 -6.79
CA TYR A 44 2.22 -10.63 -5.94
C TYR A 44 1.11 -11.37 -6.70
N ASP A 45 1.30 -11.70 -8.00
CA ASP A 45 0.28 -12.36 -8.83
C ASP A 45 -0.30 -13.60 -8.15
N GLU A 46 0.53 -14.58 -7.76
CA GLU A 46 0.07 -15.83 -7.14
C GLU A 46 -0.67 -15.60 -5.82
N PHE A 47 -0.14 -14.71 -4.98
CA PHE A 47 -0.77 -14.35 -3.71
C PHE A 47 -2.11 -13.65 -3.92
N ALA A 48 -2.18 -12.73 -4.87
CA ALA A 48 -3.40 -12.02 -5.21
C ALA A 48 -4.46 -12.96 -5.80
N GLU A 49 -4.07 -13.88 -6.67
CA GLU A 49 -4.97 -14.89 -7.23
C GLU A 49 -5.53 -15.82 -6.15
N PHE A 50 -4.69 -16.27 -5.21
CA PHE A 50 -5.14 -17.04 -4.04
C PHE A 50 -6.20 -16.28 -3.24
N LEU A 51 -5.98 -15.00 -2.97
CA LEU A 51 -6.93 -14.16 -2.24
C LEU A 51 -8.21 -13.89 -3.02
N CYS A 52 -8.12 -13.73 -4.34
CA CYS A 52 -9.30 -13.65 -5.21
C CYS A 52 -10.18 -14.88 -5.08
N GLY A 53 -9.60 -16.07 -4.99
CA GLY A 53 -10.33 -17.31 -4.71
C GLY A 53 -11.05 -17.32 -3.35
N LYS A 54 -10.72 -16.40 -2.44
CA LYS A 54 -11.39 -16.21 -1.12
C LYS A 54 -12.38 -15.03 -1.13
N GLY A 55 -12.56 -14.35 -2.27
CA GLY A 55 -13.47 -13.22 -2.42
C GLY A 55 -12.83 -11.86 -2.14
N PHE A 56 -11.49 -11.76 -2.09
CA PHE A 56 -10.81 -10.47 -1.98
C PHE A 56 -10.65 -9.83 -3.36
N TYR A 57 -10.92 -8.55 -3.44
CA TYR A 57 -10.36 -7.70 -4.49
C TYR A 57 -8.96 -7.27 -4.05
N VAL A 58 -7.96 -7.57 -4.86
CA VAL A 58 -6.58 -7.20 -4.57
C VAL A 58 -6.12 -6.13 -5.54
N VAL A 59 -5.39 -5.14 -5.07
CA VAL A 59 -4.87 -4.05 -5.89
C VAL A 59 -3.52 -3.57 -5.36
N GLY A 60 -2.66 -3.12 -6.24
CA GLY A 60 -1.42 -2.47 -5.86
C GLY A 60 -0.79 -1.77 -7.05
N ASN A 61 0.06 -0.81 -6.75
CA ASN A 61 0.81 -0.08 -7.77
C ASN A 61 2.30 -0.35 -7.66
N ASP A 62 3.01 -0.23 -8.78
CA ASP A 62 4.44 0.00 -8.75
C ASP A 62 4.68 1.38 -8.15
N HIS A 63 5.45 1.46 -7.06
CA HIS A 63 5.79 2.76 -6.47
C HIS A 63 6.60 3.60 -7.44
N LEU A 64 6.52 4.91 -7.31
CA LEU A 64 7.35 5.85 -8.06
C LEU A 64 8.82 5.39 -8.04
N GLY A 65 9.46 5.37 -9.20
CA GLY A 65 10.81 4.83 -9.35
C GLY A 65 10.93 3.30 -9.33
N HIS A 66 9.82 2.55 -9.46
CA HIS A 66 9.82 1.09 -9.43
C HIS A 66 8.97 0.49 -10.57
N GLY A 67 9.28 -0.75 -10.94
CA GLY A 67 8.51 -1.52 -11.91
C GLY A 67 8.29 -0.79 -13.22
N LYS A 68 7.03 -0.60 -13.60
CA LYS A 68 6.62 0.16 -14.79
C LYS A 68 6.31 1.65 -14.49
N SER A 69 6.46 2.11 -13.24
CA SER A 69 6.33 3.52 -12.84
C SER A 69 7.65 4.26 -12.95
N VAL A 70 8.37 4.05 -14.06
CA VAL A 70 9.62 4.73 -14.45
C VAL A 70 9.53 5.06 -15.94
N GLN A 71 10.14 6.17 -16.34
CA GLN A 71 10.25 6.55 -17.75
C GLN A 71 11.60 6.12 -18.34
N ALA A 72 12.64 6.04 -17.51
CA ALA A 72 13.98 5.64 -17.90
C ALA A 72 14.65 4.75 -16.86
N LYS A 73 15.63 3.94 -17.29
CA LYS A 73 16.37 3.04 -16.38
C LYS A 73 17.14 3.79 -15.28
N SER A 74 17.52 5.04 -15.52
CA SER A 74 18.19 5.91 -14.55
C SER A 74 17.31 6.32 -13.37
N GLU A 75 15.99 6.15 -13.47
CA GLU A 75 15.03 6.54 -12.44
C GLU A 75 14.75 5.41 -11.43
N TYR A 76 15.27 4.20 -11.67
CA TYR A 76 15.05 3.10 -10.73
C TYR A 76 15.59 3.43 -9.33
N GLY A 77 14.70 3.29 -8.34
CA GLY A 77 14.97 3.58 -6.93
C GLY A 77 14.87 5.07 -6.56
N PHE A 78 14.58 5.94 -7.52
CA PHE A 78 14.42 7.36 -7.29
C PHE A 78 12.94 7.76 -7.24
N PHE A 79 12.50 8.37 -6.16
CA PHE A 79 11.10 8.75 -6.02
C PHE A 79 10.80 10.08 -6.72
N SER A 80 11.50 11.16 -6.35
CA SER A 80 11.35 12.49 -6.93
C SER A 80 12.39 13.44 -6.31
N GLU A 81 12.78 14.51 -7.00
CA GLU A 81 13.66 15.54 -6.45
C GLU A 81 13.04 16.28 -5.27
N LYS A 82 11.74 16.55 -5.35
CA LYS A 82 11.01 17.28 -4.31
C LYS A 82 9.91 16.41 -3.73
N TYR A 83 9.92 16.27 -2.40
CA TYR A 83 8.86 15.59 -1.66
C TYR A 83 8.60 14.13 -2.08
N GLY A 84 9.60 13.41 -2.61
CA GLY A 84 9.42 12.09 -3.21
C GLY A 84 8.68 11.11 -2.31
N ASN A 85 9.01 11.06 -1.02
CA ASN A 85 8.28 10.22 -0.06
C ASN A 85 6.79 10.63 0.08
N ALA A 86 6.50 11.93 0.08
CA ALA A 86 5.12 12.43 0.15
C ALA A 86 4.35 12.12 -1.14
N CYS A 87 5.02 12.15 -2.29
CA CYS A 87 4.44 11.75 -3.58
C CYS A 87 4.02 10.28 -3.54
N VAL A 88 4.91 9.38 -3.10
CA VAL A 88 4.60 7.94 -2.99
C VAL A 88 3.42 7.69 -2.03
N ILE A 89 3.40 8.34 -0.88
CA ILE A 89 2.27 8.24 0.06
C ILE A 89 0.97 8.77 -0.56
N GLY A 90 1.06 9.87 -1.30
CA GLY A 90 -0.06 10.47 -2.03
C GLY A 90 -0.60 9.55 -3.15
N ASP A 91 0.28 8.83 -3.85
CA ASP A 91 -0.09 7.86 -4.88
C ASP A 91 -0.80 6.65 -4.29
N ILE A 92 -0.29 6.11 -3.17
CA ILE A 92 -0.95 5.06 -2.39
C ILE A 92 -2.36 5.52 -1.99
N HIS A 93 -2.52 6.78 -1.55
CA HIS A 93 -3.81 7.34 -1.17
C HIS A 93 -4.74 7.53 -2.37
N THR A 94 -4.22 7.98 -3.49
CA THR A 94 -4.98 8.12 -4.74
C THR A 94 -5.56 6.78 -5.18
N LEU A 95 -4.75 5.71 -5.13
CA LEU A 95 -5.21 4.36 -5.46
C LEU A 95 -6.31 3.90 -4.50
N ARG A 96 -6.13 4.09 -3.18
CA ARG A 96 -7.17 3.77 -2.19
C ARG A 96 -8.48 4.51 -2.47
N GLN A 97 -8.42 5.82 -2.71
CA GLN A 97 -9.62 6.61 -3.00
C GLN A 97 -10.37 6.10 -4.24
N ARG A 98 -9.64 5.74 -5.30
CA ARG A 98 -10.23 5.17 -6.52
C ARG A 98 -10.89 3.83 -6.23
N THR A 99 -10.23 2.97 -5.46
CA THR A 99 -10.75 1.64 -5.11
C THR A 99 -11.97 1.74 -4.19
N MET A 100 -11.96 2.63 -3.20
CA MET A 100 -13.11 2.86 -2.32
C MET A 100 -14.35 3.40 -3.05
N LYS A 101 -14.16 4.21 -4.11
CA LYS A 101 -15.27 4.62 -4.98
C LYS A 101 -15.87 3.46 -5.75
N LYS A 102 -15.05 2.49 -6.15
CA LYS A 102 -15.47 1.28 -6.87
C LYS A 102 -16.18 0.29 -5.96
N TYR A 103 -15.72 0.17 -4.71
CA TYR A 103 -16.23 -0.75 -3.70
C TYR A 103 -16.53 0.00 -2.39
N PRO A 104 -17.62 0.78 -2.35
CA PRO A 104 -18.02 1.48 -1.12
C PRO A 104 -18.51 0.46 -0.08
N ASN A 105 -18.22 0.75 1.19
CA ASN A 105 -18.66 -0.06 2.34
C ASN A 105 -18.09 -1.49 2.43
N VAL A 106 -17.08 -1.81 1.62
CA VAL A 106 -16.36 -3.08 1.71
C VAL A 106 -15.16 -2.90 2.66
N PRO A 107 -14.89 -3.85 3.58
CA PRO A 107 -13.73 -3.80 4.46
C PRO A 107 -12.43 -3.62 3.68
N TYR A 108 -11.61 -2.65 4.09
CA TYR A 108 -10.39 -2.26 3.38
C TYR A 108 -9.15 -2.55 4.21
N PHE A 109 -8.32 -3.43 3.71
CA PHE A 109 -7.04 -3.82 4.32
C PHE A 109 -5.87 -3.34 3.48
N MET A 110 -4.75 -3.12 4.14
CA MET A 110 -3.48 -2.81 3.44
C MET A 110 -2.37 -3.73 3.93
N LEU A 111 -1.50 -4.16 3.01
CA LEU A 111 -0.29 -4.91 3.29
C LEU A 111 0.92 -4.10 2.83
N GLY A 112 1.92 -3.95 3.69
CA GLY A 112 3.21 -3.37 3.34
C GLY A 112 4.34 -4.34 3.62
N HIS A 113 5.19 -4.59 2.63
CA HIS A 113 6.37 -5.46 2.76
C HIS A 113 7.65 -4.63 2.71
N SER A 114 8.59 -4.88 3.62
CA SER A 114 9.90 -4.22 3.65
C SER A 114 9.79 -2.67 3.58
N MET A 115 10.31 -2.03 2.54
CA MET A 115 10.10 -0.58 2.29
C MET A 115 8.62 -0.21 2.31
N GLY A 116 7.75 -1.02 1.68
CA GLY A 116 6.30 -0.82 1.70
C GLY A 116 5.71 -0.85 3.10
N SER A 117 6.29 -1.60 4.04
CA SER A 117 5.89 -1.57 5.45
C SER A 117 6.18 -0.22 6.10
N SER A 118 7.29 0.41 5.75
CA SER A 118 7.66 1.75 6.23
C SER A 118 6.75 2.83 5.62
N LEU A 119 6.43 2.71 4.33
CA LEU A 119 5.46 3.57 3.66
C LEU A 119 4.07 3.42 4.26
N LEU A 120 3.60 2.19 4.49
CA LEU A 120 2.30 1.93 5.08
C LEU A 120 2.19 2.47 6.52
N ARG A 121 3.24 2.37 7.31
CA ARG A 121 3.27 2.97 8.67
C ARG A 121 3.12 4.50 8.64
N GLN A 122 3.76 5.18 7.69
CA GLN A 122 3.59 6.62 7.48
C GLN A 122 2.18 6.92 6.96
N TYR A 123 1.71 6.13 6.01
CA TYR A 123 0.37 6.24 5.43
C TYR A 123 -0.73 6.18 6.51
N ILE A 124 -0.66 5.21 7.41
CA ILE A 124 -1.63 5.05 8.50
C ILE A 124 -1.70 6.29 9.39
N GLN A 125 -0.57 6.95 9.66
CA GLN A 125 -0.53 8.17 10.47
C GLN A 125 -1.25 9.33 9.81
N MET A 126 -1.28 9.39 8.48
CA MET A 126 -1.89 10.47 7.69
C MET A 126 -3.32 10.14 7.27
N TYR A 127 -3.56 8.91 6.85
CA TYR A 127 -4.78 8.49 6.15
C TYR A 127 -5.38 7.18 6.69
N GLY A 128 -5.00 6.73 7.88
CA GLY A 128 -5.42 5.44 8.44
C GLY A 128 -6.91 5.34 8.77
N LYS A 129 -7.61 6.45 8.91
CA LYS A 129 -9.05 6.45 9.20
C LYS A 129 -9.83 5.63 8.15
N GLY A 130 -10.69 4.73 8.62
CA GLY A 130 -11.50 3.87 7.77
C GLY A 130 -10.77 2.67 7.14
N LEU A 131 -9.54 2.35 7.60
CA LEU A 131 -8.94 1.04 7.34
C LEU A 131 -9.52 0.02 8.30
N SER A 132 -9.83 -1.17 7.79
CA SER A 132 -10.27 -2.32 8.59
C SER A 132 -9.09 -3.07 9.21
N GLY A 133 -7.89 -2.92 8.64
CA GLY A 133 -6.67 -3.49 9.19
C GLY A 133 -5.44 -3.21 8.32
N ALA A 134 -4.25 -3.42 8.90
CA ALA A 134 -2.98 -3.28 8.20
C ALA A 134 -2.02 -4.41 8.58
N ILE A 135 -1.35 -4.98 7.58
CA ILE A 135 -0.34 -6.02 7.73
C ILE A 135 1.02 -5.37 7.47
N ILE A 136 1.87 -5.36 8.48
CA ILE A 136 3.23 -4.82 8.42
C ILE A 136 4.19 -6.00 8.40
N MET A 137 4.82 -6.25 7.24
CA MET A 137 5.66 -7.43 7.03
C MET A 137 7.08 -7.03 6.68
N GLY A 138 8.08 -7.71 7.29
CA GLY A 138 9.50 -7.44 7.02
C GLY A 138 9.91 -6.00 7.37
N ALA A 139 9.35 -5.44 8.44
CA ALA A 139 9.64 -4.07 8.85
C ALA A 139 11.11 -3.91 9.22
N VAL A 140 11.79 -2.95 8.59
CA VAL A 140 13.12 -2.51 9.03
C VAL A 140 12.94 -1.72 10.32
N ALA A 141 13.40 -2.26 11.45
CA ALA A 141 13.44 -1.57 12.73
C ALA A 141 14.86 -1.11 13.02
N ASP A 142 15.06 0.19 13.24
CA ASP A 142 16.25 0.65 13.94
C ASP A 142 16.08 0.29 15.43
N HIS A 143 16.80 -0.77 15.87
CA HIS A 143 16.59 -1.47 17.13
C HIS A 143 16.68 -0.61 18.41
N LYS A 144 17.20 0.62 18.35
CA LYS A 144 17.37 1.48 19.53
C LYS A 144 16.34 2.59 19.70
N LYS A 145 15.65 3.03 18.64
CA LYS A 145 14.66 4.14 18.70
C LYS A 145 13.24 3.74 18.30
N ALA A 146 13.09 2.70 17.50
CA ALA A 146 11.80 2.35 16.89
C ALA A 146 10.79 1.81 17.91
N THR A 147 11.22 1.02 18.89
CA THR A 147 10.31 0.38 19.85
C THR A 147 9.61 1.40 20.74
N LEU A 148 10.30 2.47 21.17
CA LEU A 148 9.72 3.49 22.06
C LEU A 148 8.79 4.46 21.32
N VAL A 149 9.15 4.85 20.09
CA VAL A 149 8.34 5.75 19.25
C VAL A 149 7.12 5.03 18.72
N PHE A 150 7.28 3.75 18.36
CA PHE A 150 6.23 2.90 17.84
C PHE A 150 5.15 2.61 18.89
N GLY A 151 5.53 2.21 20.10
CA GLY A 151 4.59 1.96 21.19
C GLY A 151 3.76 3.20 21.55
N LYS A 152 4.39 4.39 21.68
CA LYS A 152 3.67 5.64 21.95
C LYS A 152 2.73 6.10 20.85
N ARG A 153 3.08 5.84 19.56
CA ARG A 153 2.23 6.20 18.42
C ARG A 153 1.10 5.20 18.20
N LEU A 154 1.34 3.91 18.43
CA LEU A 154 0.29 2.89 18.40
C LEU A 154 -0.77 3.18 19.48
N CYS A 155 -0.36 3.52 20.69
CA CYS A 155 -1.29 3.92 21.76
C CYS A 155 -2.10 5.18 21.38
N ARG A 156 -1.52 6.15 20.67
CA ARG A 156 -2.27 7.32 20.15
C ARG A 156 -3.26 6.97 19.05
N LEU A 157 -2.93 6.04 18.15
CA LEU A 157 -3.85 5.56 17.12
C LEU A 157 -5.04 4.79 17.72
N MET A 158 -4.79 3.96 18.73
CA MET A 158 -5.83 3.27 19.48
C MET A 158 -6.72 4.26 20.27
N ALA A 159 -6.13 5.28 20.88
CA ALA A 159 -6.85 6.35 21.57
C ALA A 159 -7.67 7.23 20.61
N ALA A 160 -7.33 7.28 19.32
CA ALA A 160 -8.07 8.01 18.29
C ALA A 160 -9.23 7.20 17.68
N GLY A 161 -9.60 6.04 18.26
CA GLY A 161 -10.73 5.23 17.83
C GLY A 161 -10.45 4.32 16.60
N ILE A 162 -9.19 4.07 16.28
CA ILE A 162 -8.81 3.05 15.29
C ILE A 162 -8.72 1.73 16.07
N THR A 163 -9.85 1.06 16.22
CA THR A 163 -10.01 -0.10 17.11
C THR A 163 -9.60 -1.44 16.50
N GLU A 164 -9.23 -1.50 15.20
CA GLU A 164 -8.86 -2.75 14.54
C GLU A 164 -7.64 -2.59 13.62
N VAL A 165 -6.48 -2.37 14.22
CA VAL A 165 -5.21 -2.57 13.52
C VAL A 165 -4.62 -3.89 14.00
N ILE A 166 -4.77 -4.95 13.22
CA ILE A 166 -4.08 -6.23 13.47
C ILE A 166 -2.64 -6.06 13.00
N LEU A 167 -1.75 -5.87 13.96
CA LEU A 167 -0.31 -5.79 13.74
C LEU A 167 0.27 -7.20 13.82
N TRP A 168 0.47 -7.86 12.68
CA TRP A 168 1.32 -9.05 12.61
C TRP A 168 2.73 -8.61 12.24
N ILE A 169 3.65 -8.66 13.21
CA ILE A 169 5.08 -8.54 12.97
C ILE A 169 5.61 -9.96 12.85
N ILE A 170 5.95 -10.38 11.66
CA ILE A 170 6.70 -11.60 11.39
C ILE A 170 8.13 -11.20 11.02
#